data_6771e70f5678823b3d68e838074bf06c
#
_entry.id   6771e70f5678823b3d68e838074bf06c
#
_cell.length_a   1.000
_cell.length_b   1.000
_cell.length_c   1.000
_cell.angle_alpha   90.00
_cell.angle_beta   90.00
_cell.angle_gamma   90.00
#
_symmetry.space_group_name_H-M   'P 1'
#
loop_
_entity.id
_entity.type
_entity.pdbx_description
1 polymer ?
#
loop_
_entity_poly.entity_id
_entity_poly.type
_entity_poly.pdbx_seq_one_letter_code
_entity_poly.pdbx_strand_id
1 'polypeptide(L)'
;MIATKNIRGLLVTNAFLKNGKFVEHYEWLREAAKQQEIRLDLCDNAMLHAIYGMESDEAKLAAYSFIIFWDKDIRLAKWLERYCQKRGIPIFNTPEAVAACDDKSETFRLLTEAPEEAFSLIPSVVAPLTFAAVGYTDVDFLSSIEKQIGYPMVIKECFGSFGWQVYLAKDRKEALRYTKKLAGTPFLYQKFIAASAGVDVRLQVVGTEVVAAMKRRSKTDFRANLSNGGQMEAYEASQEECDLAVRTVLALGLDFAGVDLLFASGEDKPANMICEVNSNAHFRNIAECTGVNTADKIMQYIKRVLEGKQERNHRG
;
A
#
# COMPACT_ATOMS: atom_id res chain seq x y z
N MET A 1 27.63 -22.81 -20.32
CA MET A 1 26.45 -21.96 -20.49
C MET A 1 25.31 -22.62 -19.73
N ILE A 2 24.96 -22.09 -18.56
CA ILE A 2 23.82 -22.56 -17.77
C ILE A 2 22.59 -22.12 -18.55
N ALA A 3 21.76 -23.07 -18.96
CA ALA A 3 20.51 -22.80 -19.63
C ALA A 3 19.68 -21.81 -18.77
N THR A 4 19.42 -20.62 -19.28
CA THR A 4 18.49 -19.68 -18.68
C THR A 4 17.15 -20.37 -18.54
N LYS A 5 16.83 -20.79 -17.32
CA LYS A 5 15.54 -21.42 -17.01
C LYS A 5 14.48 -20.41 -17.40
N ASN A 6 13.54 -20.81 -18.25
CA ASN A 6 12.46 -19.98 -18.76
C ASN A 6 11.61 -19.53 -17.55
N ILE A 7 11.91 -18.34 -16.97
CA ILE A 7 11.24 -17.84 -15.77
C ILE A 7 9.82 -17.48 -16.15
N ARG A 8 8.85 -18.07 -15.44
CA ARG A 8 7.43 -17.84 -15.66
C ARG A 8 6.77 -17.32 -14.38
N GLY A 9 6.21 -16.15 -14.41
CA GLY A 9 5.47 -15.53 -13.31
C GLY A 9 3.97 -15.53 -13.54
N LEU A 10 3.20 -15.43 -12.46
CA LEU A 10 1.76 -15.18 -12.49
C LEU A 10 1.45 -13.84 -11.85
N LEU A 11 0.77 -12.96 -12.58
CA LEU A 11 0.23 -11.70 -12.07
C LEU A 11 -1.25 -11.92 -11.73
N VAL A 12 -1.57 -11.90 -10.42
CA VAL A 12 -2.95 -12.02 -9.92
C VAL A 12 -3.54 -10.64 -9.72
N THR A 13 -4.70 -10.40 -10.33
CA THR A 13 -5.37 -9.10 -10.34
C THR A 13 -6.83 -9.20 -9.95
N ASN A 14 -7.51 -8.07 -9.80
CA ASN A 14 -8.93 -8.01 -9.49
C ASN A 14 -9.77 -7.99 -10.78
N ALA A 15 -10.68 -8.97 -10.92
CA ALA A 15 -11.58 -9.10 -12.07
C ALA A 15 -12.54 -7.91 -12.24
N PHE A 16 -12.78 -7.16 -11.19
CA PHE A 16 -13.76 -6.06 -11.16
C PHE A 16 -13.13 -4.69 -11.36
N LEU A 17 -11.79 -4.59 -11.31
CA LEU A 17 -11.03 -3.36 -11.55
C LEU A 17 -10.59 -3.30 -13.02
N LYS A 18 -11.55 -3.15 -13.94
CA LYS A 18 -11.34 -3.20 -15.40
C LYS A 18 -11.28 -1.84 -16.10
N ASN A 19 -11.25 -0.72 -15.38
CA ASN A 19 -11.07 0.57 -16.03
C ASN A 19 -9.61 0.74 -16.51
N GLY A 20 -9.39 1.60 -17.53
CA GLY A 20 -8.08 1.77 -18.18
C GLY A 20 -6.94 2.05 -17.18
N LYS A 21 -7.23 2.79 -16.11
CA LYS A 21 -6.27 3.13 -15.08
C LYS A 21 -5.62 1.91 -14.39
N PHE A 22 -6.35 0.80 -14.22
CA PHE A 22 -5.80 -0.42 -13.61
C PHE A 22 -5.18 -1.34 -14.67
N VAL A 23 -5.84 -1.49 -15.81
CA VAL A 23 -5.37 -2.35 -16.91
C VAL A 23 -4.00 -1.93 -17.41
N GLU A 24 -3.74 -0.64 -17.53
CA GLU A 24 -2.43 -0.10 -17.95
C GLU A 24 -1.29 -0.57 -17.04
N HIS A 25 -1.50 -0.68 -15.71
CA HIS A 25 -0.47 -1.19 -14.81
C HIS A 25 -0.13 -2.64 -15.07
N TYR A 26 -1.12 -3.46 -15.43
CA TYR A 26 -0.91 -4.87 -15.75
C TYR A 26 -0.09 -5.02 -17.04
N GLU A 27 -0.39 -4.17 -18.03
CA GLU A 27 0.35 -4.14 -19.30
C GLU A 27 1.80 -3.67 -19.09
N TRP A 28 2.03 -2.63 -18.28
CA TRP A 28 3.36 -2.15 -17.98
C TRP A 28 4.20 -3.21 -17.23
N LEU A 29 3.61 -3.91 -16.28
CA LEU A 29 4.30 -5.02 -15.60
C LEU A 29 4.65 -6.17 -16.57
N ARG A 30 3.75 -6.50 -17.50
CA ARG A 30 4.00 -7.55 -18.50
C ARG A 30 5.09 -7.15 -19.49
N GLU A 31 5.10 -5.91 -19.95
CA GLU A 31 6.16 -5.42 -20.84
C GLU A 31 7.50 -5.34 -20.13
N ALA A 32 7.54 -4.86 -18.88
CA ALA A 32 8.73 -4.87 -18.05
C ALA A 32 9.26 -6.30 -17.82
N ALA A 33 8.37 -7.25 -17.60
CA ALA A 33 8.73 -8.67 -17.46
C ALA A 33 9.39 -9.21 -18.74
N LYS A 34 8.82 -8.91 -19.90
CA LYS A 34 9.35 -9.31 -21.22
C LYS A 34 10.76 -8.76 -21.45
N GLN A 35 11.03 -7.51 -21.05
CA GLN A 35 12.36 -6.91 -21.11
C GLN A 35 13.40 -7.65 -20.23
N GLN A 36 12.93 -8.32 -19.17
CA GLN A 36 13.76 -9.17 -18.30
C GLN A 36 13.81 -10.64 -18.74
N GLU A 37 13.28 -10.98 -19.92
CA GLU A 37 13.14 -12.37 -20.43
C GLU A 37 12.25 -13.24 -19.54
N ILE A 38 11.28 -12.62 -18.86
CA ILE A 38 10.30 -13.27 -17.99
C ILE A 38 8.95 -13.34 -18.71
N ARG A 39 8.35 -14.51 -18.76
CA ARG A 39 6.96 -14.66 -19.18
C ARG A 39 6.05 -14.38 -17.98
N LEU A 40 5.25 -13.32 -18.02
CA LEU A 40 4.28 -12.97 -16.99
C LEU A 40 2.86 -13.19 -17.49
N ASP A 41 2.23 -14.27 -17.00
CA ASP A 41 0.84 -14.61 -17.31
C ASP A 41 -0.10 -13.80 -16.38
N LEU A 42 -1.27 -13.44 -16.88
CA LEU A 42 -2.30 -12.71 -16.13
C LEU A 42 -3.41 -13.67 -15.72
N CYS A 43 -3.83 -13.59 -14.45
CA CYS A 43 -5.00 -14.27 -13.92
C CYS A 43 -5.74 -13.34 -12.96
N ASP A 44 -7.04 -13.30 -13.01
CA ASP A 44 -7.84 -12.51 -12.08
C ASP A 44 -8.48 -13.39 -10.98
N ASN A 45 -8.94 -12.74 -9.91
CA ASN A 45 -9.54 -13.41 -8.75
C ASN A 45 -10.90 -14.09 -9.06
N ALA A 46 -11.51 -13.85 -10.21
CA ALA A 46 -12.68 -14.60 -10.68
C ALA A 46 -12.32 -15.94 -11.29
N MET A 47 -11.05 -16.11 -11.69
CA MET A 47 -10.51 -17.38 -12.23
C MET A 47 -9.79 -18.22 -11.17
N LEU A 48 -9.42 -17.59 -10.05
CA LEU A 48 -8.75 -18.22 -8.91
C LEU A 48 -9.65 -18.14 -7.69
N HIS A 49 -10.06 -19.28 -7.16
CA HIS A 49 -10.92 -19.36 -5.99
C HIS A 49 -10.17 -19.99 -4.82
N ALA A 50 -10.29 -19.37 -3.63
CA ALA A 50 -9.89 -20.02 -2.39
C ALA A 50 -10.85 -21.17 -2.08
N ILE A 51 -10.39 -22.41 -2.23
CA ILE A 51 -11.19 -23.62 -2.05
C ILE A 51 -10.78 -24.30 -0.75
N TYR A 52 -11.79 -24.59 0.10
CA TYR A 52 -11.62 -25.24 1.40
C TYR A 52 -12.53 -26.47 1.48
N GLY A 53 -11.99 -27.59 2.00
CA GLY A 53 -12.75 -28.83 2.21
C GLY A 53 -13.09 -29.61 0.94
N MET A 54 -12.52 -29.23 -0.20
CA MET A 54 -12.64 -29.91 -1.48
C MET A 54 -11.28 -29.98 -2.16
N GLU A 55 -11.13 -30.86 -3.16
CA GLU A 55 -9.96 -30.86 -4.04
C GLU A 55 -9.92 -29.55 -4.85
N SER A 56 -8.74 -28.95 -4.95
CA SER A 56 -8.49 -27.77 -5.76
C SER A 56 -7.49 -28.08 -6.85
N ASP A 57 -7.65 -27.45 -8.02
CA ASP A 57 -6.73 -27.61 -9.15
C ASP A 57 -5.46 -26.73 -8.94
N GLU A 58 -4.80 -26.97 -7.82
CA GLU A 58 -3.56 -26.27 -7.45
C GLU A 58 -2.40 -26.62 -8.39
N ALA A 59 -2.50 -27.72 -9.13
CA ALA A 59 -1.43 -28.18 -10.03
C ALA A 59 -1.09 -27.14 -11.11
N LYS A 60 -2.05 -26.32 -11.52
CA LYS A 60 -1.84 -25.23 -12.48
C LYS A 60 -0.84 -24.19 -12.00
N LEU A 61 -0.76 -23.96 -10.68
CA LEU A 61 0.14 -23.00 -10.08
C LEU A 61 1.59 -23.50 -10.05
N ALA A 62 1.82 -24.82 -10.10
CA ALA A 62 3.17 -25.41 -10.05
C ALA A 62 4.07 -25.02 -11.25
N ALA A 63 3.48 -24.52 -12.32
CA ALA A 63 4.21 -24.06 -13.51
C ALA A 63 4.91 -22.71 -13.33
N TYR A 64 4.63 -21.99 -12.22
CA TYR A 64 5.14 -20.64 -12.01
C TYR A 64 6.34 -20.63 -11.07
N SER A 65 7.31 -19.77 -11.39
CA SER A 65 8.53 -19.52 -10.61
C SER A 65 8.28 -18.52 -9.47
N PHE A 66 7.28 -17.65 -9.63
CA PHE A 66 6.86 -16.66 -8.65
C PHE A 66 5.43 -16.16 -8.95
N ILE A 67 4.82 -15.49 -7.96
CA ILE A 67 3.53 -14.80 -8.10
C ILE A 67 3.70 -13.33 -7.72
N ILE A 68 3.10 -12.43 -8.49
CA ILE A 68 2.85 -11.03 -8.09
C ILE A 68 1.37 -10.96 -7.71
N PHE A 69 1.09 -10.63 -6.45
CA PHE A 69 -0.28 -10.42 -5.97
C PHE A 69 -0.65 -8.94 -6.03
N TRP A 70 -1.28 -8.52 -7.13
CA TRP A 70 -1.65 -7.13 -7.38
C TRP A 70 -3.14 -6.90 -7.10
N ASP A 71 -3.56 -7.29 -5.90
CA ASP A 71 -4.94 -7.17 -5.43
C ASP A 71 -4.96 -6.97 -3.90
N LYS A 72 -6.16 -6.72 -3.35
CA LYS A 72 -6.45 -6.57 -1.92
C LYS A 72 -7.39 -7.66 -1.40
N ASP A 73 -7.65 -8.71 -2.17
CA ASP A 73 -8.37 -9.89 -1.70
C ASP A 73 -7.46 -10.76 -0.82
N ILE A 74 -7.32 -10.34 0.44
CA ILE A 74 -6.42 -10.98 1.40
C ILE A 74 -6.79 -12.44 1.66
N ARG A 75 -8.05 -12.83 1.53
CA ARG A 75 -8.48 -14.23 1.71
C ARG A 75 -7.93 -15.13 0.61
N LEU A 76 -8.02 -14.68 -0.64
CA LEU A 76 -7.41 -15.34 -1.78
C LEU A 76 -5.88 -15.35 -1.66
N ALA A 77 -5.28 -14.22 -1.27
CA ALA A 77 -3.83 -14.10 -1.10
C ALA A 77 -3.28 -15.11 -0.10
N LYS A 78 -3.89 -15.24 1.08
CA LYS A 78 -3.50 -16.23 2.12
C LYS A 78 -3.69 -17.68 1.65
N TRP A 79 -4.70 -17.95 0.85
CA TRP A 79 -4.89 -19.26 0.25
C TRP A 79 -3.76 -19.57 -0.74
N LEU A 80 -3.42 -18.62 -1.62
CA LEU A 80 -2.30 -18.74 -2.56
C LEU A 80 -0.97 -18.93 -1.84
N GLU A 81 -0.72 -18.17 -0.79
CA GLU A 81 0.51 -18.23 -0.01
C GLU A 81 0.73 -19.62 0.59
N ARG A 82 -0.30 -20.23 1.18
CA ARG A 82 -0.22 -21.60 1.71
C ARG A 82 0.25 -22.60 0.66
N TYR A 83 -0.23 -22.44 -0.58
CA TYR A 83 0.22 -23.26 -1.71
C TYR A 83 1.66 -22.96 -2.09
N CYS A 84 2.01 -21.66 -2.18
CA CYS A 84 3.33 -21.20 -2.58
C CYS A 84 4.42 -21.61 -1.60
N GLN A 85 4.17 -21.48 -0.29
CA GLN A 85 5.11 -21.87 0.77
C GLN A 85 5.51 -23.35 0.68
N LYS A 86 4.56 -24.25 0.46
CA LYS A 86 4.80 -25.70 0.32
C LYS A 86 5.72 -26.05 -0.86
N ARG A 87 5.85 -25.17 -1.84
CA ARG A 87 6.59 -25.37 -3.09
C ARG A 87 7.77 -24.43 -3.26
N GLY A 88 8.03 -23.59 -2.28
CA GLY A 88 9.11 -22.59 -2.35
C GLY A 88 8.91 -21.52 -3.43
N ILE A 89 7.65 -21.29 -3.87
CA ILE A 89 7.29 -20.27 -4.84
C ILE A 89 7.16 -18.93 -4.11
N PRO A 90 7.98 -17.90 -4.40
CA PRO A 90 7.85 -16.58 -3.77
C PRO A 90 6.60 -15.86 -4.28
N ILE A 91 5.97 -15.10 -3.39
CA ILE A 91 4.86 -14.20 -3.70
C ILE A 91 5.24 -12.76 -3.32
N PHE A 92 4.99 -11.81 -4.21
CA PHE A 92 5.31 -10.38 -4.11
C PHE A 92 4.03 -9.53 -4.25
N ASN A 93 3.67 -8.66 -3.33
CA ASN A 93 4.08 -8.64 -1.92
C ASN A 93 3.47 -9.81 -1.18
N THR A 94 3.99 -10.14 0.01
CA THR A 94 3.39 -11.19 0.83
C THR A 94 1.98 -10.79 1.30
N PRO A 95 1.06 -11.74 1.50
CA PRO A 95 -0.31 -11.45 1.96
C PRO A 95 -0.38 -10.70 3.29
N GLU A 96 0.54 -10.99 4.20
CA GLU A 96 0.65 -10.28 5.48
C GLU A 96 1.01 -8.82 5.28
N ALA A 97 1.99 -8.54 4.43
CA ALA A 97 2.42 -7.18 4.12
C ALA A 97 1.33 -6.38 3.39
N VAL A 98 0.60 -7.02 2.46
CA VAL A 98 -0.55 -6.39 1.80
C VAL A 98 -1.66 -6.09 2.79
N ALA A 99 -1.98 -7.03 3.69
CA ALA A 99 -3.00 -6.86 4.73
C ALA A 99 -2.64 -5.73 5.70
N ALA A 100 -1.37 -5.67 6.12
CA ALA A 100 -0.85 -4.63 7.00
C ALA A 100 -0.98 -3.22 6.39
N CYS A 101 -0.89 -3.10 5.06
CA CYS A 101 -1.04 -1.81 4.37
C CYS A 101 -2.50 -1.47 4.03
N ASP A 102 -3.35 -2.46 3.82
CA ASP A 102 -4.76 -2.22 3.50
C ASP A 102 -5.54 -1.72 4.71
N ASP A 103 -5.18 -2.16 5.91
CA ASP A 103 -5.72 -1.65 7.18
C ASP A 103 -4.78 -0.58 7.77
N LYS A 104 -5.21 0.69 7.72
CA LYS A 104 -4.42 1.82 8.25
C LYS A 104 -4.12 1.69 9.75
N SER A 105 -5.02 1.08 10.53
CA SER A 105 -4.79 0.87 11.96
C SER A 105 -3.67 -0.13 12.20
N GLU A 106 -3.62 -1.19 11.39
CA GLU A 106 -2.57 -2.20 11.46
C GLU A 106 -1.21 -1.66 10.98
N THR A 107 -1.20 -0.85 9.92
CA THR A 107 0.01 -0.12 9.48
C THR A 107 0.61 0.68 10.64
N PHE A 108 -0.20 1.50 11.30
CA PHE A 108 0.28 2.33 12.41
C PHE A 108 0.69 1.51 13.63
N ARG A 109 -0.03 0.43 13.95
CA ARG A 109 0.32 -0.49 15.03
C ARG A 109 1.71 -1.11 14.82
N LEU A 110 1.93 -1.70 13.64
CA LEU A 110 3.20 -2.35 13.32
C LEU A 110 4.39 -1.37 13.34
N LEU A 111 4.21 -0.17 12.80
CA LEU A 111 5.25 0.86 12.83
C LEU A 111 5.51 1.41 14.26
N THR A 112 4.50 1.41 15.13
CA THR A 112 4.67 1.79 16.54
C THR A 112 5.42 0.72 17.32
N GLU A 113 5.19 -0.56 17.02
CA GLU A 113 5.77 -1.72 17.70
C GLU A 113 7.13 -2.13 17.12
N ALA A 114 7.58 -1.52 16.04
CA ALA A 114 8.87 -1.86 15.42
C ALA A 114 10.03 -1.60 16.40
N PRO A 115 10.87 -2.62 16.70
CA PRO A 115 11.73 -2.61 17.88
C PRO A 115 12.95 -1.69 17.81
N GLU A 116 13.34 -1.24 16.64
CA GLU A 116 14.65 -0.61 16.47
C GLU A 116 14.61 0.87 16.10
N GLU A 117 13.44 1.44 15.79
CA GLU A 117 13.39 2.82 15.30
C GLU A 117 12.06 3.51 15.60
N ALA A 118 12.15 4.75 16.07
CA ALA A 118 10.98 5.60 16.20
C ALA A 118 10.55 6.12 14.82
N PHE A 119 9.44 5.63 14.29
CA PHE A 119 8.79 6.20 13.12
C PHE A 119 8.02 7.46 13.49
N SER A 120 8.17 8.51 12.69
CA SER A 120 7.38 9.73 12.86
C SER A 120 5.97 9.51 12.29
N LEU A 121 5.07 9.07 13.14
CA LEU A 121 3.67 8.81 12.83
C LEU A 121 2.80 10.01 13.15
N ILE A 122 1.76 10.23 12.33
CA ILE A 122 0.75 11.23 12.64
C ILE A 122 -0.04 10.75 13.87
N PRO A 123 -0.18 11.55 14.95
CA PRO A 123 -0.95 11.15 16.12
C PRO A 123 -2.36 10.68 15.73
N SER A 124 -2.69 9.44 16.08
CA SER A 124 -3.91 8.77 15.64
C SER A 124 -4.52 7.96 16.79
N VAL A 125 -5.85 7.88 16.81
CA VAL A 125 -6.61 7.06 17.75
C VAL A 125 -7.57 6.19 16.97
N VAL A 126 -7.48 4.87 17.14
CA VAL A 126 -8.42 3.93 16.54
C VAL A 126 -9.76 4.05 17.26
N ALA A 127 -10.83 4.23 16.48
CA ALA A 127 -12.17 4.34 17.03
C ALA A 127 -12.65 2.99 17.59
N PRO A 128 -13.36 2.97 18.71
CA PRO A 128 -14.11 1.79 19.12
C PRO A 128 -15.10 1.38 18.02
N LEU A 129 -15.14 0.09 17.68
CA LEU A 129 -16.13 -0.41 16.72
C LEU A 129 -17.52 -0.39 17.36
N THR A 130 -18.46 0.34 16.74
CA THR A 130 -19.83 0.47 17.23
C THR A 130 -20.79 -0.39 16.42
N PHE A 131 -21.84 -0.88 17.08
CA PHE A 131 -22.81 -1.81 16.50
C PHE A 131 -24.23 -1.30 16.72
N ALA A 132 -24.66 -0.35 15.91
CA ALA A 132 -26.01 0.24 16.01
C ALA A 132 -27.14 -0.81 15.96
N ALA A 133 -26.95 -1.88 15.16
CA ALA A 133 -27.93 -2.98 15.04
C ALA A 133 -28.18 -3.75 16.34
N VAL A 134 -27.21 -3.73 17.27
CA VAL A 134 -27.36 -4.37 18.61
C VAL A 134 -27.54 -3.33 19.73
N GLY A 135 -27.92 -2.09 19.37
CA GLY A 135 -28.27 -1.05 20.34
C GLY A 135 -27.08 -0.27 20.90
N TYR A 136 -25.83 -0.52 20.44
CA TYR A 136 -24.67 0.26 20.86
C TYR A 136 -24.56 1.52 20.00
N THR A 137 -25.02 2.62 20.51
CA THR A 137 -25.05 3.92 19.81
C THR A 137 -24.36 5.04 20.57
N ASP A 138 -23.85 4.74 21.77
CA ASP A 138 -23.14 5.72 22.60
C ASP A 138 -21.80 6.10 21.95
N VAL A 139 -21.52 7.39 21.94
CA VAL A 139 -20.32 7.98 21.35
C VAL A 139 -19.60 8.90 22.35
N ASP A 140 -19.80 8.73 23.64
CA ASP A 140 -19.19 9.55 24.69
C ASP A 140 -17.67 9.46 24.71
N PHE A 141 -17.10 8.34 24.19
CA PHE A 141 -15.68 8.18 23.94
C PHE A 141 -15.07 9.29 23.09
N LEU A 142 -15.86 9.97 22.23
CA LEU A 142 -15.41 11.08 21.40
C LEU A 142 -14.80 12.21 22.24
N SER A 143 -15.30 12.43 23.44
CA SER A 143 -14.77 13.46 24.36
C SER A 143 -13.32 13.18 24.78
N SER A 144 -12.93 11.92 24.89
CA SER A 144 -11.53 11.54 25.15
C SER A 144 -10.64 11.75 23.94
N ILE A 145 -11.15 11.43 22.76
CA ILE A 145 -10.43 11.60 21.48
C ILE A 145 -10.19 13.08 21.19
N GLU A 146 -11.19 13.94 21.42
CA GLU A 146 -11.07 15.38 21.28
C GLU A 146 -9.95 15.99 22.12
N LYS A 147 -9.77 15.49 23.35
CA LYS A 147 -8.68 15.93 24.23
C LYS A 147 -7.30 15.51 23.70
N GLN A 148 -7.20 14.40 23.00
CA GLN A 148 -5.93 13.88 22.49
C GLN A 148 -5.55 14.45 21.12
N ILE A 149 -6.52 14.56 20.21
CA ILE A 149 -6.29 14.94 18.80
C ILE A 149 -6.53 16.42 18.57
N GLY A 150 -7.59 17.01 19.15
CA GLY A 150 -8.02 18.39 18.91
C GLY A 150 -8.72 18.57 17.56
N TYR A 151 -9.05 19.84 17.26
CA TYR A 151 -9.67 20.23 16.00
C TYR A 151 -8.79 21.20 15.21
N PRO A 152 -8.87 21.19 13.86
CA PRO A 152 -9.56 20.19 13.05
C PRO A 152 -8.91 18.80 13.15
N MET A 153 -9.69 17.73 13.00
CA MET A 153 -9.18 16.37 12.93
C MET A 153 -9.58 15.68 11.64
N VAL A 154 -8.75 14.74 11.20
CA VAL A 154 -9.05 13.88 10.07
C VAL A 154 -9.66 12.58 10.58
N ILE A 155 -10.72 12.11 9.95
CA ILE A 155 -11.35 10.81 10.22
C ILE A 155 -11.14 9.96 8.96
N LYS A 156 -10.54 8.79 9.11
CA LYS A 156 -10.21 7.88 7.99
C LYS A 156 -10.78 6.50 8.25
N GLU A 157 -11.51 5.93 7.30
CA GLU A 157 -11.81 4.49 7.33
C GLU A 157 -10.49 3.71 7.27
N CYS A 158 -10.40 2.62 8.05
CA CYS A 158 -9.18 1.80 8.06
C CYS A 158 -8.92 1.19 6.69
N PHE A 159 -9.98 0.73 6.02
CA PHE A 159 -9.92 0.23 4.65
C PHE A 159 -10.41 1.31 3.68
N GLY A 160 -9.67 1.57 2.63
CA GLY A 160 -10.07 2.57 1.65
C GLY A 160 -8.93 3.00 0.73
N SER A 161 -9.30 3.62 -0.37
CA SER A 161 -8.35 4.04 -1.41
C SER A 161 -8.77 5.37 -2.03
N PHE A 162 -7.82 6.04 -2.69
CA PHE A 162 -8.04 7.27 -3.46
C PHE A 162 -8.60 8.45 -2.66
N GLY A 163 -8.53 8.43 -1.31
CA GLY A 163 -9.00 9.51 -0.45
C GLY A 163 -10.53 9.62 -0.32
N TRP A 164 -11.31 8.66 -0.84
CA TRP A 164 -12.77 8.69 -0.76
C TRP A 164 -13.31 8.57 0.66
N GLN A 165 -12.62 7.80 1.51
CA GLN A 165 -12.99 7.50 2.88
C GLN A 165 -12.19 8.36 3.89
N VAL A 166 -11.87 9.60 3.52
CA VAL A 166 -11.11 10.53 4.38
C VAL A 166 -11.92 11.81 4.55
N TYR A 167 -12.23 12.15 5.78
CA TYR A 167 -13.11 13.24 6.15
C TYR A 167 -12.37 14.23 7.06
N LEU A 168 -12.60 15.53 6.89
CA LEU A 168 -12.13 16.58 7.80
C LEU A 168 -13.28 17.01 8.71
N ALA A 169 -13.09 16.86 10.01
CA ALA A 169 -14.01 17.37 11.02
C ALA A 169 -13.41 18.64 11.64
N LYS A 170 -14.09 19.77 11.44
CA LYS A 170 -13.65 21.09 11.93
C LYS A 170 -14.04 21.33 13.38
N ASP A 171 -15.06 20.63 13.85
CA ASP A 171 -15.65 20.78 15.18
C ASP A 171 -16.31 19.46 15.65
N ARG A 172 -16.77 19.48 16.92
CA ARG A 172 -17.48 18.35 17.53
C ARG A 172 -18.72 17.90 16.74
N LYS A 173 -19.46 18.84 16.14
CA LYS A 173 -20.68 18.52 15.39
C LYS A 173 -20.35 17.67 14.15
N GLU A 174 -19.33 18.05 13.42
CA GLU A 174 -18.84 17.29 12.25
C GLU A 174 -18.24 15.96 12.66
N ALA A 175 -17.41 15.93 13.72
CA ALA A 175 -16.83 14.70 14.23
C ALA A 175 -17.92 13.69 14.64
N LEU A 176 -18.93 14.16 15.38
CA LEU A 176 -20.07 13.33 15.79
C LEU A 176 -20.87 12.80 14.58
N ARG A 177 -21.06 13.63 13.55
CA ARG A 177 -21.74 13.22 12.31
C ARG A 177 -20.99 12.09 11.61
N TYR A 178 -19.67 12.21 11.46
CA TYR A 178 -18.85 11.18 10.81
C TYR A 178 -18.76 9.92 11.67
N THR A 179 -18.57 10.04 12.99
CA THR A 179 -18.56 8.90 13.90
C THR A 179 -19.84 8.07 13.78
N LYS A 180 -21.00 8.73 13.77
CA LYS A 180 -22.30 8.04 13.59
C LYS A 180 -22.46 7.44 12.19
N LYS A 181 -21.99 8.14 11.15
CA LYS A 181 -22.01 7.64 9.76
C LYS A 181 -21.20 6.35 9.60
N LEU A 182 -20.09 6.24 10.32
CA LEU A 182 -19.16 5.14 10.24
C LEU A 182 -19.44 4.01 11.26
N ALA A 183 -20.60 4.03 11.91
CA ALA A 183 -21.00 2.95 12.82
C ALA A 183 -20.93 1.59 12.10
N GLY A 184 -20.22 0.63 12.69
CA GLY A 184 -19.97 -0.69 12.10
C GLY A 184 -18.82 -0.76 11.09
N THR A 185 -18.17 0.36 10.80
CA THR A 185 -16.96 0.42 9.93
C THR A 185 -15.74 0.70 10.78
N PRO A 186 -14.63 -0.04 10.66
CA PRO A 186 -13.37 0.29 11.30
C PRO A 186 -12.82 1.62 10.76
N PHE A 187 -12.49 2.55 11.65
CA PHE A 187 -11.91 3.85 11.29
C PHE A 187 -11.03 4.40 12.40
N LEU A 188 -10.27 5.44 12.10
CA LEU A 188 -9.41 6.14 13.04
C LEU A 188 -9.60 7.66 12.97
N TYR A 189 -9.32 8.32 14.09
CA TYR A 189 -9.16 9.77 14.19
C TYR A 189 -7.67 10.09 14.13
N GLN A 190 -7.32 11.13 13.38
CA GLN A 190 -5.94 11.50 13.16
C GLN A 190 -5.78 13.01 13.26
N LYS A 191 -4.66 13.46 13.85
CA LYS A 191 -4.34 14.89 13.92
C LYS A 191 -4.23 15.47 12.53
N PHE A 192 -4.86 16.61 12.29
CA PHE A 192 -4.69 17.35 11.06
C PHE A 192 -3.34 18.06 11.04
N ILE A 193 -2.54 17.84 10.01
CA ILE A 193 -1.23 18.48 9.83
C ILE A 193 -1.41 19.69 8.93
N ALA A 194 -1.64 20.85 9.55
CA ALA A 194 -1.94 22.10 8.84
C ALA A 194 -0.83 22.51 7.87
N ALA A 195 0.43 22.25 8.22
CA ALA A 195 1.59 22.55 7.38
C ALA A 195 1.61 21.75 6.06
N SER A 196 0.84 20.64 5.98
CA SER A 196 0.72 19.80 4.80
C SER A 196 -0.70 19.79 4.21
N ALA A 197 -1.49 20.82 4.50
CA ALA A 197 -2.85 20.93 3.96
C ALA A 197 -2.83 21.02 2.43
N GLY A 198 -3.35 20.00 1.76
CA GLY A 198 -3.38 19.91 0.29
C GLY A 198 -2.02 19.62 -0.35
N VAL A 199 -1.01 19.20 0.41
CA VAL A 199 0.30 18.82 -0.14
C VAL A 199 0.85 17.57 0.56
N ASP A 200 1.42 16.68 -0.21
CA ASP A 200 2.19 15.53 0.25
C ASP A 200 3.26 15.14 -0.77
N VAL A 201 4.15 14.25 -0.37
CA VAL A 201 5.09 13.59 -1.29
C VAL A 201 4.87 12.09 -1.26
N ARG A 202 4.90 11.47 -2.44
CA ARG A 202 4.89 10.02 -2.61
C ARG A 202 6.26 9.56 -3.06
N LEU A 203 6.85 8.66 -2.29
CA LEU A 203 8.09 7.97 -2.62
C LEU A 203 7.76 6.54 -3.05
N GLN A 204 8.22 6.16 -4.23
CA GLN A 204 8.07 4.80 -4.73
C GLN A 204 9.32 4.01 -4.35
N VAL A 205 9.13 3.03 -3.48
CA VAL A 205 10.20 2.15 -3.00
C VAL A 205 10.11 0.81 -3.72
N VAL A 206 11.26 0.26 -4.11
CA VAL A 206 11.41 -1.10 -4.64
C VAL A 206 12.65 -1.75 -4.00
N GLY A 207 12.45 -2.81 -3.23
CA GLY A 207 13.50 -3.39 -2.39
C GLY A 207 13.97 -2.40 -1.33
N THR A 208 15.23 -1.98 -1.42
CA THR A 208 15.87 -1.04 -0.49
C THR A 208 16.17 0.33 -1.13
N GLU A 209 15.49 0.67 -2.21
CA GLU A 209 15.74 1.90 -2.96
C GLU A 209 14.47 2.70 -3.21
N VAL A 210 14.51 4.01 -3.04
CA VAL A 210 13.52 4.93 -3.57
C VAL A 210 13.83 5.13 -5.05
N VAL A 211 12.98 4.61 -5.94
CA VAL A 211 13.21 4.63 -7.38
C VAL A 211 12.64 5.86 -8.08
N ALA A 212 11.64 6.50 -7.46
CA ALA A 212 11.05 7.74 -7.93
C ALA A 212 10.32 8.44 -6.79
N ALA A 213 10.21 9.77 -6.85
CA ALA A 213 9.42 10.55 -5.92
C ALA A 213 8.64 11.64 -6.66
N MET A 214 7.42 11.93 -6.21
CA MET A 214 6.59 13.00 -6.73
C MET A 214 5.94 13.78 -5.59
N LYS A 215 5.81 15.09 -5.78
CA LYS A 215 5.04 15.96 -4.92
C LYS A 215 3.65 16.15 -5.53
N ARG A 216 2.63 16.00 -4.70
CA ARG A 216 1.24 16.22 -5.10
C ARG A 216 0.69 17.44 -4.39
N ARG A 217 -0.12 18.21 -5.09
CA ARG A 217 -0.70 19.46 -4.55
C ARG A 217 -2.13 19.66 -5.01
N SER A 218 -3.02 19.94 -4.08
CA SER A 218 -4.38 20.38 -4.34
C SER A 218 -4.56 21.83 -3.84
N LYS A 219 -5.22 22.66 -4.64
CA LYS A 219 -5.56 24.04 -4.23
C LYS A 219 -6.93 24.15 -3.58
N THR A 220 -7.75 23.12 -3.70
CA THR A 220 -9.17 23.16 -3.31
C THR A 220 -9.55 22.11 -2.27
N ASP A 221 -8.69 21.12 -2.02
CA ASP A 221 -8.93 20.04 -1.07
C ASP A 221 -7.75 19.94 -0.10
N PHE A 222 -8.01 19.61 1.15
CA PHE A 222 -6.95 19.34 2.15
C PHE A 222 -6.16 18.06 1.83
N ARG A 223 -6.71 17.18 0.99
CA ARG A 223 -6.05 15.99 0.47
C ARG A 223 -5.33 16.33 -0.82
N ALA A 224 -4.09 15.90 -0.95
CA ALA A 224 -3.28 16.12 -2.16
C ALA A 224 -3.60 15.16 -3.32
N ASN A 225 -4.61 14.30 -3.18
CA ASN A 225 -4.92 13.24 -4.13
C ASN A 225 -5.27 13.77 -5.52
N LEU A 226 -4.61 13.24 -6.54
CA LEU A 226 -4.82 13.59 -7.95
C LEU A 226 -6.26 13.31 -8.43
N SER A 227 -6.92 12.31 -7.83
CA SER A 227 -8.33 11.98 -8.12
C SER A 227 -9.30 13.13 -7.84
N ASN A 228 -8.88 14.13 -7.06
CA ASN A 228 -9.66 15.32 -6.71
C ASN A 228 -9.15 16.59 -7.42
N GLY A 229 -8.50 16.46 -8.59
CA GLY A 229 -7.98 17.60 -9.36
C GLY A 229 -6.64 18.15 -8.85
N GLY A 230 -5.88 17.36 -8.11
CA GLY A 230 -4.53 17.71 -7.69
C GLY A 230 -3.54 17.79 -8.86
N GLN A 231 -2.49 18.58 -8.67
CA GLN A 231 -1.33 18.68 -9.56
C GLN A 231 -0.21 17.77 -9.04
N MET A 232 0.69 17.37 -9.92
CA MET A 232 1.88 16.58 -9.57
C MET A 232 3.12 17.15 -10.25
N GLU A 233 4.25 17.01 -9.59
CA GLU A 233 5.56 17.36 -10.11
C GLU A 233 6.61 16.36 -9.61
N ALA A 234 7.68 16.17 -10.39
CA ALA A 234 8.81 15.39 -9.94
C ALA A 234 9.38 16.02 -8.66
N TYR A 235 9.77 15.19 -7.71
CA TYR A 235 10.29 15.62 -6.42
C TYR A 235 11.67 15.02 -6.18
N GLU A 236 12.61 15.86 -5.77
CA GLU A 236 13.92 15.42 -5.33
C GLU A 236 13.86 15.17 -3.81
N ALA A 237 13.66 13.91 -3.44
CA ALA A 237 13.58 13.53 -2.04
C ALA A 237 14.95 13.61 -1.37
N SER A 238 14.97 14.13 -0.15
CA SER A 238 16.18 14.14 0.68
C SER A 238 16.56 12.73 1.11
N GLN A 239 17.82 12.54 1.56
CA GLN A 239 18.27 11.25 2.07
C GLN A 239 17.42 10.80 3.28
N GLU A 240 17.03 11.73 4.16
CA GLU A 240 16.19 11.45 5.33
C GLU A 240 14.81 10.92 4.93
N GLU A 241 14.19 11.49 3.89
CA GLU A 241 12.91 11.02 3.35
C GLU A 241 13.05 9.64 2.70
N CYS A 242 14.13 9.43 1.94
CA CYS A 242 14.43 8.13 1.33
C CYS A 242 14.64 7.06 2.40
N ASP A 243 15.44 7.32 3.42
CA ASP A 243 15.71 6.40 4.52
C ASP A 243 14.44 6.07 5.29
N LEU A 244 13.60 7.08 5.60
CA LEU A 244 12.32 6.88 6.25
C LEU A 244 11.40 5.99 5.42
N ALA A 245 11.27 6.24 4.12
CA ALA A 245 10.42 5.45 3.24
C ALA A 245 10.90 4.00 3.12
N VAL A 246 12.20 3.77 2.94
CA VAL A 246 12.78 2.41 2.85
C VAL A 246 12.57 1.65 4.16
N ARG A 247 12.90 2.25 5.32
CA ARG A 247 12.68 1.62 6.63
C ARG A 247 11.21 1.27 6.86
N THR A 248 10.30 2.15 6.46
CA THR A 248 8.85 1.92 6.56
C THR A 248 8.42 0.69 5.75
N VAL A 249 8.91 0.56 4.51
CA VAL A 249 8.60 -0.57 3.63
C VAL A 249 9.14 -1.89 4.21
N LEU A 250 10.38 -1.87 4.71
CA LEU A 250 11.03 -3.03 5.32
C LEU A 250 10.32 -3.46 6.62
N ALA A 251 9.95 -2.51 7.48
CA ALA A 251 9.24 -2.80 8.74
C ALA A 251 7.86 -3.45 8.51
N LEU A 252 7.22 -3.14 7.38
CA LEU A 252 5.95 -3.75 6.98
C LEU A 252 6.12 -5.04 6.15
N GLY A 253 7.35 -5.48 5.90
CA GLY A 253 7.64 -6.71 5.15
C GLY A 253 7.32 -6.62 3.66
N LEU A 254 7.31 -5.41 3.09
CA LEU A 254 7.00 -5.19 1.68
C LEU A 254 8.24 -5.29 0.79
N ASP A 255 8.04 -5.80 -0.42
CA ASP A 255 9.05 -5.82 -1.48
C ASP A 255 9.04 -4.51 -2.28
N PHE A 256 7.87 -3.92 -2.45
CA PHE A 256 7.67 -2.62 -3.10
C PHE A 256 6.41 -1.94 -2.58
N ALA A 257 6.44 -0.62 -2.50
CA ALA A 257 5.31 0.19 -2.06
C ALA A 257 5.43 1.66 -2.47
N GLY A 258 4.31 2.37 -2.43
CA GLY A 258 4.29 3.83 -2.40
C GLY A 258 4.09 4.33 -0.98
N VAL A 259 5.03 5.10 -0.47
CA VAL A 259 4.98 5.73 0.86
C VAL A 259 4.60 7.19 0.70
N ASP A 260 3.52 7.60 1.36
CA ASP A 260 3.04 8.98 1.37
C ASP A 260 3.51 9.68 2.65
N LEU A 261 4.27 10.75 2.52
CA LEU A 261 4.79 11.54 3.63
C LEU A 261 4.17 12.95 3.65
N LEU A 262 3.96 13.48 4.86
CA LEU A 262 3.52 14.85 5.10
C LEU A 262 4.65 15.72 5.65
N PHE A 263 4.56 17.01 5.38
CA PHE A 263 5.45 18.04 5.90
C PHE A 263 4.99 18.48 7.29
N ALA A 264 5.65 18.01 8.34
CA ALA A 264 5.27 18.37 9.71
C ALA A 264 5.50 19.85 10.04
N SER A 265 6.53 20.46 9.47
CA SER A 265 7.01 21.81 9.77
C SER A 265 6.94 22.79 8.60
N GLY A 266 6.29 22.40 7.50
CA GLY A 266 6.21 23.19 6.27
C GLY A 266 7.10 22.62 5.15
N GLU A 267 6.85 23.09 3.93
CA GLU A 267 7.48 22.56 2.71
C GLU A 267 8.95 22.98 2.52
N ASP A 268 9.46 23.88 3.33
CA ASP A 268 10.87 24.28 3.43
C ASP A 268 11.73 23.27 4.20
N LYS A 269 11.10 22.26 4.80
CA LYS A 269 11.71 21.15 5.51
C LYS A 269 11.36 19.83 4.84
N PRO A 270 12.19 18.77 4.99
CA PRO A 270 11.85 17.44 4.51
C PRO A 270 10.51 16.94 5.06
N ALA A 271 9.75 16.23 4.24
CA ALA A 271 8.54 15.56 4.67
C ALA A 271 8.92 14.37 5.56
N ASN A 272 8.45 14.38 6.80
CA ASN A 272 8.93 13.44 7.81
C ASN A 272 7.82 12.70 8.58
N MET A 273 6.55 12.87 8.21
CA MET A 273 5.44 12.15 8.86
C MET A 273 4.81 11.14 7.91
N ILE A 274 4.77 9.88 8.30
CA ILE A 274 4.13 8.81 7.52
C ILE A 274 2.62 9.00 7.55
N CYS A 275 2.03 9.18 6.36
CA CYS A 275 0.60 9.38 6.16
C CYS A 275 -0.10 8.09 5.76
N GLU A 276 0.48 7.36 4.81
CA GLU A 276 -0.09 6.13 4.25
C GLU A 276 1.00 5.32 3.55
N VAL A 277 0.84 3.98 3.55
CA VAL A 277 1.66 3.07 2.78
C VAL A 277 0.76 2.25 1.86
N ASN A 278 1.11 2.18 0.59
CA ASN A 278 0.32 1.53 -0.44
C ASN A 278 1.11 0.37 -1.06
N SER A 279 0.77 -0.88 -0.74
CA SER A 279 1.43 -2.09 -1.25
C SER A 279 1.34 -2.25 -2.77
N ASN A 280 0.25 -1.79 -3.38
CA ASN A 280 0.00 -1.83 -4.82
C ASN A 280 -0.19 -0.39 -5.34
N ALA A 281 0.79 0.47 -5.08
CA ALA A 281 0.72 1.88 -5.43
C ALA A 281 0.66 2.07 -6.95
N HIS A 282 -0.24 2.95 -7.37
CA HIS A 282 -0.30 3.35 -8.78
C HIS A 282 0.95 4.13 -9.18
N PHE A 283 1.63 3.69 -10.22
CA PHE A 283 2.90 4.28 -10.66
C PHE A 283 2.84 5.03 -12.01
N ARG A 284 1.70 5.06 -12.69
CA ARG A 284 1.56 5.83 -13.94
C ARG A 284 1.88 7.31 -13.73
N ASN A 285 1.21 7.95 -12.77
CA ASN A 285 1.37 9.38 -12.54
C ASN A 285 2.81 9.75 -12.16
N ILE A 286 3.46 8.93 -11.33
CA ILE A 286 4.86 9.18 -10.97
C ILE A 286 5.78 8.98 -12.18
N ALA A 287 5.49 8.02 -13.05
CA ALA A 287 6.24 7.83 -14.29
C ALA A 287 6.04 9.00 -15.28
N GLU A 288 4.82 9.55 -15.36
CA GLU A 288 4.53 10.71 -16.21
C GLU A 288 5.33 11.95 -15.79
N CYS A 289 5.52 12.18 -14.47
CA CYS A 289 6.24 13.37 -14.02
C CYS A 289 7.73 13.16 -13.83
N THR A 290 8.22 11.91 -13.61
CA THR A 290 9.63 11.62 -13.34
C THR A 290 10.36 10.96 -14.51
N GLY A 291 9.63 10.38 -15.46
CA GLY A 291 10.18 9.54 -16.53
C GLY A 291 10.61 8.14 -16.05
N VAL A 292 10.43 7.79 -14.78
CA VAL A 292 10.84 6.50 -14.20
C VAL A 292 9.68 5.50 -14.26
N ASN A 293 9.86 4.42 -15.01
CA ASN A 293 8.91 3.31 -15.02
C ASN A 293 9.13 2.38 -13.81
N THR A 294 8.30 2.47 -12.81
CA THR A 294 8.38 1.62 -11.60
C THR A 294 8.21 0.13 -11.92
N ALA A 295 7.44 -0.23 -12.96
CA ALA A 295 7.27 -1.63 -13.36
C ALA A 295 8.60 -2.28 -13.76
N ASP A 296 9.47 -1.54 -14.46
CA ASP A 296 10.81 -2.03 -14.82
C ASP A 296 11.65 -2.31 -13.56
N LYS A 297 11.58 -1.42 -12.58
CA LYS A 297 12.30 -1.58 -11.31
C LYS A 297 11.78 -2.77 -10.50
N ILE A 298 10.47 -2.98 -10.44
CA ILE A 298 9.84 -4.14 -9.79
C ILE A 298 10.31 -5.44 -10.46
N MET A 299 10.27 -5.52 -11.79
CA MET A 299 10.67 -6.74 -12.49
C MET A 299 12.17 -7.03 -12.39
N GLN A 300 13.02 -6.00 -12.41
CA GLN A 300 14.45 -6.13 -12.14
C GLN A 300 14.72 -6.63 -10.72
N TYR A 301 14.00 -6.11 -9.73
CA TYR A 301 14.09 -6.55 -8.33
C TYR A 301 13.69 -8.01 -8.20
N ILE A 302 12.54 -8.41 -8.74
CA ILE A 302 12.05 -9.80 -8.70
C ILE A 302 13.07 -10.74 -9.33
N LYS A 303 13.64 -10.39 -10.51
CA LYS A 303 14.65 -11.20 -11.17
C LYS A 303 15.88 -11.41 -10.28
N ARG A 304 16.42 -10.35 -9.67
CA ARG A 304 17.57 -10.43 -8.73
C ARG A 304 17.26 -11.36 -7.54
N VAL A 305 16.06 -11.25 -6.95
CA VAL A 305 15.66 -12.11 -5.82
C VAL A 305 15.59 -13.58 -6.23
N LEU A 306 15.08 -13.89 -7.41
CA LEU A 306 15.00 -15.25 -7.93
C LEU A 306 16.38 -15.85 -8.23
N GLU A 307 17.28 -15.07 -8.82
CA GLU A 307 18.67 -15.46 -9.10
C GLU A 307 19.45 -15.69 -7.79
N GLY A 308 19.34 -14.81 -6.82
CA GLY A 308 19.99 -14.96 -5.51
C GLY A 308 19.46 -16.14 -4.68
N LYS A 309 18.22 -16.57 -4.87
CA LYS A 309 17.68 -17.81 -4.28
C LYS A 309 18.27 -19.05 -4.98
N GLN A 310 18.49 -19.02 -6.28
CA GLN A 310 19.09 -20.14 -7.01
C GLN A 310 20.56 -20.34 -6.60
N GLU A 311 21.32 -19.28 -6.38
CA GLU A 311 22.72 -19.38 -5.90
C GLU A 311 22.81 -19.98 -4.49
N ARG A 312 21.86 -19.66 -3.60
CA ARG A 312 21.81 -20.23 -2.24
C ARG A 312 21.47 -21.71 -2.24
N ASN A 313 20.55 -22.14 -3.11
CA ASN A 313 20.18 -23.55 -3.24
C ASN A 313 21.27 -24.43 -3.89
N HIS A 314 22.29 -23.82 -4.54
CA HIS A 314 23.42 -24.55 -5.13
C HIS A 314 24.63 -24.61 -4.19
N ARG A 315 24.65 -23.84 -3.08
CA ARG A 315 25.71 -23.80 -2.08
C ARG A 315 25.39 -24.60 -0.80
N GLY A 316 24.24 -25.17 -0.69
CA GLY A 316 23.77 -26.07 0.38
C GLY A 316 23.60 -27.48 -0.14
#